data_809837e6621653e67d10564024f3389c
#
_entry.id   809837e6621653e67d10564024f3389c
#
_cell.length_a   1.000
_cell.length_b   1.000
_cell.length_c   1.000
_cell.angle_alpha   90.00
_cell.angle_beta   90.00
_cell.angle_gamma   90.00
#
_symmetry.space_group_name_H-M   'P 1'
#
loop_
_entity.id
_entity.type
_entity.pdbx_description
1 polymer ?
#
loop_
_entity_poly.entity_id
_entity_poly.type
_entity_poly.pdbx_seq_one_letter_code
_entity_poly.pdbx_strand_id
1 'polypeptide(L)'
;MLKILISNDDGYDSPGLEVLFEHLKGVAELFVVAPEINNSGAGCSITTNRPLKATRHDNGFISVNGRPADCVHLGIHELSPWKPDLVLSGINLGANMGEDLLYSGTVGAALEGRGLKYPSISVSAAAFNQPGSEKFLEPNNQTAALVIKEIIENYESIELDSSVVLNVNVPNVEYSKSLNKRVTRIGSWGKRNPPHKETKGNGTEQFWTTHRDKFPSNDKNTDISCLTDEDVSISPIIPNFSNEVYIKETTQWIEQWD
;
A
#
# COMPACT_ATOMS: atom_id res chain seq x y z
N MET A 1 -23.08 -5.00 8.22
CA MET A 1 -22.35 -4.33 7.12
C MET A 1 -21.05 -3.82 7.69
N LEU A 2 -19.93 -4.12 7.04
CA LEU A 2 -18.59 -3.69 7.47
C LEU A 2 -18.48 -2.16 7.46
N LYS A 3 -17.79 -1.61 8.46
CA LYS A 3 -17.45 -0.18 8.57
C LYS A 3 -16.00 0.02 8.15
N ILE A 4 -15.77 0.65 7.01
CA ILE A 4 -14.47 0.77 6.38
C ILE A 4 -14.01 2.22 6.35
N LEU A 5 -12.85 2.48 6.96
CA LEU A 5 -12.12 3.72 6.76
C LEU A 5 -11.24 3.60 5.52
N ILE A 6 -11.49 4.44 4.53
CA ILE A 6 -10.69 4.49 3.30
C ILE A 6 -9.68 5.63 3.38
N SER A 7 -8.44 5.35 2.97
CA SER A 7 -7.36 6.33 2.81
C SER A 7 -6.49 5.99 1.59
N ASN A 8 -5.46 6.77 1.32
CA ASN A 8 -4.45 6.54 0.29
C ASN A 8 -3.21 7.42 0.53
N ASP A 9 -2.28 7.45 -0.41
CA ASP A 9 -1.17 8.41 -0.46
C ASP A 9 -1.20 9.32 -1.70
N ASP A 10 -2.05 9.03 -2.69
CA ASP A 10 -2.19 9.84 -3.90
C ASP A 10 -2.99 11.14 -3.68
N GLY A 11 -3.77 11.23 -2.61
CA GLY A 11 -4.60 12.38 -2.27
C GLY A 11 -6.11 12.10 -2.32
N TYR A 12 -6.88 12.97 -1.63
CA TYR A 12 -8.33 12.79 -1.46
C TYR A 12 -9.14 12.88 -2.78
N ASP A 13 -8.60 13.51 -3.80
CA ASP A 13 -9.21 13.70 -5.13
C ASP A 13 -8.63 12.74 -6.19
N SER A 14 -7.87 11.72 -5.77
CA SER A 14 -7.26 10.78 -6.70
C SER A 14 -8.29 9.86 -7.37
N PRO A 15 -8.12 9.53 -8.67
CA PRO A 15 -9.04 8.65 -9.39
C PRO A 15 -9.15 7.24 -8.77
N GLY A 16 -8.05 6.71 -8.21
CA GLY A 16 -8.04 5.40 -7.56
C GLY A 16 -8.93 5.35 -6.34
N LEU A 17 -8.92 6.41 -5.52
CA LEU A 17 -9.76 6.53 -4.33
C LEU A 17 -11.24 6.64 -4.70
N GLU A 18 -11.57 7.46 -5.69
CA GLU A 18 -12.94 7.66 -6.16
C GLU A 18 -13.53 6.36 -6.71
N VAL A 19 -12.80 5.67 -7.57
CA VAL A 19 -13.24 4.39 -8.15
C VAL A 19 -13.46 3.34 -7.06
N LEU A 20 -12.55 3.25 -6.08
CA LEU A 20 -12.69 2.33 -4.95
C LEU A 20 -13.96 2.61 -4.14
N PHE A 21 -14.17 3.88 -3.79
CA PHE A 21 -15.33 4.31 -3.02
C PHE A 21 -16.64 3.97 -3.76
N GLU A 22 -16.74 4.28 -5.06
CA GLU A 22 -17.95 4.04 -5.84
C GLU A 22 -18.29 2.53 -5.93
N HIS A 23 -17.28 1.64 -6.07
CA HIS A 23 -17.52 0.20 -6.16
C HIS A 23 -17.92 -0.46 -4.84
N LEU A 24 -17.56 0.16 -3.71
CA LEU A 24 -17.89 -0.35 -2.38
C LEU A 24 -19.18 0.24 -1.80
N LYS A 25 -19.75 1.26 -2.43
CA LYS A 25 -21.09 1.77 -2.06
C LYS A 25 -22.11 0.65 -2.09
N GLY A 26 -22.89 0.53 -1.00
CA GLY A 26 -23.90 -0.52 -0.83
C GLY A 26 -23.35 -1.88 -0.36
N VAL A 27 -22.03 -2.07 -0.38
CA VAL A 27 -21.38 -3.28 0.16
C VAL A 27 -20.91 -3.04 1.60
N ALA A 28 -20.44 -1.85 1.91
CA ALA A 28 -19.95 -1.45 3.22
C ALA A 28 -20.40 -0.03 3.59
N GLU A 29 -20.34 0.31 4.88
CA GLU A 29 -20.40 1.68 5.38
C GLU A 29 -19.01 2.31 5.21
N LEU A 30 -18.91 3.38 4.44
CA LEU A 30 -17.65 3.97 4.03
C LEU A 30 -17.43 5.35 4.63
N PHE A 31 -16.20 5.60 5.05
CA PHE A 31 -15.75 6.91 5.49
C PHE A 31 -14.35 7.18 4.92
N VAL A 32 -14.13 8.36 4.33
CA VAL A 32 -12.89 8.68 3.62
C VAL A 32 -12.13 9.78 4.36
N VAL A 33 -10.88 9.49 4.71
CA VAL A 33 -9.90 10.46 5.21
C VAL A 33 -8.58 10.22 4.48
N ALA A 34 -8.14 11.18 3.68
CA ALA A 34 -6.96 11.04 2.84
C ALA A 34 -6.10 12.31 2.85
N PRO A 35 -4.85 12.27 2.40
CA PRO A 35 -4.00 13.45 2.31
C PRO A 35 -4.57 14.53 1.38
N GLU A 36 -4.31 15.80 1.72
CA GLU A 36 -4.68 16.96 0.91
C GLU A 36 -3.95 16.97 -0.44
N ILE A 37 -2.72 16.47 -0.48
CA ILE A 37 -1.87 16.40 -1.67
C ILE A 37 -1.24 15.02 -1.79
N ASN A 38 -0.73 14.71 -2.98
CA ASN A 38 0.02 13.47 -3.20
C ASN A 38 1.25 13.37 -2.28
N ASN A 39 1.38 12.23 -1.61
CA ASN A 39 2.43 11.86 -0.67
C ASN A 39 3.20 10.59 -1.10
N SER A 40 3.23 10.28 -2.40
CA SER A 40 3.97 9.12 -2.92
C SER A 40 5.41 9.09 -2.41
N GLY A 41 5.85 7.93 -1.95
CA GLY A 41 7.18 7.75 -1.36
C GLY A 41 7.32 8.22 0.10
N ALA A 42 6.22 8.58 0.78
CA ALA A 42 6.26 9.01 2.18
C ALA A 42 6.60 7.87 3.16
N GLY A 43 6.44 6.61 2.75
CA GLY A 43 6.60 5.47 3.63
C GLY A 43 5.63 5.51 4.82
N CYS A 44 6.02 4.89 5.93
CA CYS A 44 5.24 4.90 7.18
C CYS A 44 5.47 6.15 8.03
N SER A 45 5.74 7.31 7.40
CA SER A 45 6.02 8.55 8.15
C SER A 45 4.76 9.18 8.73
N ILE A 46 4.95 9.91 9.84
CA ILE A 46 3.91 10.69 10.54
C ILE A 46 4.38 12.14 10.72
N THR A 47 3.44 13.05 10.95
CA THR A 47 3.71 14.48 11.17
C THR A 47 3.76 14.77 12.66
N THR A 48 4.94 15.12 13.18
CA THR A 48 5.14 15.38 14.63
C THR A 48 5.50 16.83 14.95
N ASN A 49 5.79 17.65 13.95
CA ASN A 49 6.42 18.98 14.13
C ASN A 49 5.45 20.17 13.88
N ARG A 50 4.19 19.91 13.60
CA ARG A 50 3.15 20.92 13.38
C ARG A 50 1.76 20.34 13.63
N PRO A 51 0.75 21.19 13.88
CA PRO A 51 -0.64 20.73 13.95
C PRO A 51 -1.14 20.28 12.58
N LEU A 52 -2.01 19.28 12.58
CA LEU A 52 -2.75 18.80 11.43
C LEU A 52 -4.06 19.59 11.27
N LYS A 53 -4.45 19.82 10.02
CA LYS A 53 -5.73 20.46 9.66
C LYS A 53 -6.53 19.49 8.81
N ALA A 54 -7.81 19.32 9.12
CA ALA A 54 -8.75 18.51 8.36
C ALA A 54 -9.78 19.43 7.69
N THR A 55 -10.04 19.19 6.41
CA THR A 55 -11.05 19.93 5.61
C THR A 55 -12.10 18.95 5.11
N ARG A 56 -13.38 19.26 5.34
CA ARG A 56 -14.50 18.48 4.80
C ARG A 56 -14.90 19.02 3.43
N HIS A 57 -15.08 18.13 2.47
CA HIS A 57 -15.45 18.45 1.09
C HIS A 57 -16.93 18.10 0.81
N ASP A 58 -17.50 18.68 -0.25
CA ASP A 58 -18.91 18.51 -0.60
C ASP A 58 -19.31 17.07 -0.92
N ASN A 59 -18.37 16.25 -1.38
CA ASN A 59 -18.56 14.81 -1.61
C ASN A 59 -18.54 13.97 -0.31
N GLY A 60 -18.36 14.61 0.84
CA GLY A 60 -18.28 13.96 2.15
C GLY A 60 -16.88 13.46 2.54
N PHE A 61 -15.90 13.56 1.65
CA PHE A 61 -14.52 13.19 1.93
C PHE A 61 -13.84 14.22 2.84
N ILE A 62 -12.85 13.77 3.60
CA ILE A 62 -12.04 14.65 4.44
C ILE A 62 -10.59 14.58 3.97
N SER A 63 -10.03 15.75 3.64
CA SER A 63 -8.60 15.88 3.41
C SER A 63 -7.88 16.32 4.66
N VAL A 64 -6.65 15.82 4.85
CA VAL A 64 -5.75 16.22 5.95
C VAL A 64 -4.43 16.70 5.36
N ASN A 65 -3.90 17.82 5.84
CA ASN A 65 -2.58 18.30 5.45
C ASN A 65 -1.44 17.50 6.11
N GLY A 66 -1.61 16.19 6.23
CA GLY A 66 -0.72 15.24 6.88
C GLY A 66 -0.21 14.17 5.92
N ARG A 67 0.43 13.18 6.51
CA ARG A 67 0.86 11.96 5.83
C ARG A 67 -0.29 10.94 5.79
N PRO A 68 -0.21 9.89 4.95
CA PRO A 68 -1.25 8.85 4.91
C PRO A 68 -1.57 8.22 6.28
N ALA A 69 -0.55 7.90 7.06
CA ALA A 69 -0.74 7.38 8.41
C ALA A 69 -1.43 8.38 9.36
N ASP A 70 -1.14 9.68 9.25
CA ASP A 70 -1.85 10.72 10.01
C ASP A 70 -3.35 10.75 9.69
N CYS A 71 -3.70 10.58 8.41
CA CYS A 71 -5.09 10.55 7.95
C CYS A 71 -5.84 9.38 8.58
N VAL A 72 -5.22 8.19 8.58
CA VAL A 72 -5.79 6.99 9.18
C VAL A 72 -5.93 7.15 10.70
N HIS A 73 -4.88 7.65 11.37
CA HIS A 73 -4.91 7.89 12.81
C HIS A 73 -6.04 8.83 13.22
N LEU A 74 -6.15 9.98 12.56
CA LEU A 74 -7.25 10.92 12.80
C LEU A 74 -8.62 10.33 12.41
N GLY A 75 -8.66 9.55 11.34
CA GLY A 75 -9.87 8.87 10.89
C GLY A 75 -10.41 7.91 11.94
N ILE A 76 -9.56 7.11 12.55
CA ILE A 76 -9.93 6.12 13.57
C ILE A 76 -10.38 6.79 14.87
N HIS A 77 -9.69 7.82 15.32
CA HIS A 77 -9.83 8.34 16.67
C HIS A 77 -10.74 9.57 16.80
N GLU A 78 -10.85 10.41 15.75
CA GLU A 78 -11.47 11.73 15.87
C GLU A 78 -12.50 12.06 14.77
N LEU A 79 -12.26 11.64 13.52
CA LEU A 79 -13.03 12.17 12.39
C LEU A 79 -14.20 11.29 12.00
N SER A 80 -14.07 9.96 12.11
CA SER A 80 -15.13 9.03 11.76
C SER A 80 -16.28 9.08 12.76
N PRO A 81 -17.55 9.03 12.28
CA PRO A 81 -18.72 9.01 13.16
C PRO A 81 -18.90 7.68 13.91
N TRP A 82 -18.08 6.68 13.59
CA TRP A 82 -18.10 5.34 14.19
C TRP A 82 -16.68 4.72 14.18
N LYS A 83 -16.49 3.72 15.04
CA LYS A 83 -15.22 2.96 15.03
C LYS A 83 -15.16 2.08 13.79
N PRO A 84 -14.12 2.21 12.93
CA PRO A 84 -13.96 1.33 11.77
C PRO A 84 -13.73 -0.13 12.18
N ASP A 85 -14.21 -1.06 11.35
CA ASP A 85 -13.88 -2.48 11.48
C ASP A 85 -12.51 -2.80 10.85
N LEU A 86 -12.14 -2.08 9.77
CA LEU A 86 -10.82 -2.17 9.11
C LEU A 86 -10.50 -0.85 8.39
N VAL A 87 -9.22 -0.73 8.01
CA VAL A 87 -8.72 0.30 7.08
C VAL A 87 -8.48 -0.32 5.71
N LEU A 88 -8.90 0.38 4.67
CA LEU A 88 -8.62 0.07 3.27
C LEU A 88 -7.86 1.24 2.65
N SER A 89 -6.60 1.04 2.29
CA SER A 89 -5.73 2.07 1.72
C SER A 89 -5.49 1.83 0.23
N GLY A 90 -5.78 2.81 -0.60
CA GLY A 90 -5.61 2.78 -2.06
C GLY A 90 -6.80 3.40 -2.81
N ILE A 91 -6.96 3.13 -4.11
CA ILE A 91 -6.09 2.28 -4.97
C ILE A 91 -4.87 3.09 -5.35
N ASN A 92 -3.67 2.57 -5.04
CA ASN A 92 -2.42 3.22 -5.39
C ASN A 92 -2.12 3.12 -6.88
N LEU A 93 -1.57 4.20 -7.44
CA LEU A 93 -1.04 4.26 -8.79
C LEU A 93 0.32 3.54 -8.85
N GLY A 94 0.32 2.29 -9.27
CA GLY A 94 1.50 1.43 -9.35
C GLY A 94 1.57 0.41 -8.22
N ALA A 95 2.18 -0.73 -8.50
CA ALA A 95 2.28 -1.84 -7.55
C ALA A 95 3.26 -1.53 -6.41
N ASN A 96 2.93 -2.01 -5.21
CA ASN A 96 3.80 -1.98 -4.04
C ASN A 96 4.30 -3.40 -3.76
N MET A 97 5.53 -3.73 -4.18
CA MET A 97 6.10 -5.08 -4.17
C MET A 97 7.54 -5.09 -3.64
N GLY A 98 7.93 -6.23 -3.12
CA GLY A 98 9.29 -6.42 -2.62
C GLY A 98 9.63 -5.37 -1.56
N GLU A 99 10.89 -4.94 -1.53
CA GLU A 99 11.36 -3.94 -0.56
C GLU A 99 10.77 -2.53 -0.77
N ASP A 100 10.04 -2.28 -1.86
CA ASP A 100 9.39 -0.99 -2.09
C ASP A 100 8.26 -0.71 -1.09
N LEU A 101 7.76 -1.75 -0.41
CA LEU A 101 6.82 -1.61 0.70
C LEU A 101 7.33 -0.65 1.78
N LEU A 102 8.66 -0.59 2.01
CA LEU A 102 9.28 0.30 3.00
C LEU A 102 9.09 1.80 2.67
N TYR A 103 8.83 2.12 1.41
CA TYR A 103 8.65 3.49 0.93
C TYR A 103 7.21 3.83 0.60
N SER A 104 6.30 2.85 0.68
CA SER A 104 4.90 3.01 0.30
C SER A 104 4.10 3.73 1.37
N GLY A 105 3.49 4.86 1.01
CA GLY A 105 2.52 5.55 1.84
C GLY A 105 1.20 4.79 1.94
N THR A 106 0.80 4.08 0.87
CA THR A 106 -0.39 3.22 0.84
C THR A 106 -0.28 2.10 1.87
N VAL A 107 0.87 1.40 1.89
CA VAL A 107 1.14 0.34 2.88
C VAL A 107 1.25 0.94 4.28
N GLY A 108 1.89 2.11 4.43
CA GLY A 108 2.00 2.83 5.70
C GLY A 108 0.66 3.19 6.31
N ALA A 109 -0.30 3.64 5.50
CA ALA A 109 -1.67 3.92 5.93
C ALA A 109 -2.40 2.63 6.41
N ALA A 110 -2.27 1.54 5.66
CA ALA A 110 -2.85 0.26 6.07
C ALA A 110 -2.22 -0.28 7.36
N LEU A 111 -0.89 -0.12 7.53
CA LEU A 111 -0.19 -0.50 8.76
C LEU A 111 -0.64 0.32 9.98
N GLU A 112 -1.01 1.59 9.82
CA GLU A 112 -1.59 2.40 10.91
C GLU A 112 -2.97 1.88 11.32
N GLY A 113 -3.72 1.30 10.39
CA GLY A 113 -5.04 0.71 10.64
C GLY A 113 -5.04 -0.67 11.30
N ARG A 114 -3.87 -1.29 11.54
CA ARG A 114 -3.78 -2.61 12.15
C ARG A 114 -4.35 -2.63 13.58
N GLY A 115 -4.81 -3.81 14.02
CA GLY A 115 -5.34 -3.99 15.37
C GLY A 115 -6.79 -3.49 15.55
N LEU A 116 -7.50 -3.19 14.47
CA LEU A 116 -8.96 -3.01 14.48
C LEU A 116 -9.65 -4.37 14.61
N LYS A 117 -10.88 -4.51 14.16
CA LYS A 117 -11.60 -5.78 14.23
C LYS A 117 -11.07 -6.82 13.23
N TYR A 118 -10.71 -6.38 12.04
CA TYR A 118 -10.19 -7.20 10.96
C TYR A 118 -8.84 -6.70 10.47
N PRO A 119 -8.05 -7.53 9.76
CA PRO A 119 -6.85 -7.10 9.05
C PRO A 119 -7.12 -5.88 8.17
N SER A 120 -6.19 -4.94 8.12
CA SER A 120 -6.26 -3.83 7.17
C SER A 120 -5.80 -4.28 5.78
N ILE A 121 -6.19 -3.55 4.74
CA ILE A 121 -5.84 -3.85 3.35
C ILE A 121 -5.11 -2.65 2.76
N SER A 122 -3.98 -2.89 2.08
CA SER A 122 -3.41 -1.98 1.09
C SER A 122 -3.67 -2.53 -0.31
N VAL A 123 -4.17 -1.71 -1.23
CA VAL A 123 -4.45 -2.11 -2.60
C VAL A 123 -3.75 -1.21 -3.61
N SER A 124 -3.11 -1.84 -4.59
CA SER A 124 -2.35 -1.18 -5.65
C SER A 124 -2.73 -1.75 -7.02
N ALA A 125 -2.93 -0.89 -8.01
CA ALA A 125 -3.12 -1.27 -9.40
C ALA A 125 -1.80 -1.12 -10.16
N ALA A 126 -1.32 -2.19 -10.80
CA ALA A 126 -0.09 -2.16 -11.56
C ALA A 126 -0.17 -1.16 -12.72
N ALA A 127 0.83 -0.33 -12.87
CA ALA A 127 0.98 0.64 -13.97
C ALA A 127 1.94 0.12 -15.07
N PHE A 128 2.03 -1.19 -15.21
CA PHE A 128 2.88 -1.88 -16.18
C PHE A 128 2.28 -3.26 -16.52
N ASN A 129 2.58 -3.79 -17.71
CA ASN A 129 2.17 -5.16 -18.06
C ASN A 129 3.12 -6.22 -17.46
N GLN A 130 4.38 -5.85 -17.17
CA GLN A 130 5.35 -6.75 -16.56
C GLN A 130 6.20 -6.00 -15.54
N PRO A 131 6.46 -6.59 -14.36
CA PRO A 131 7.33 -6.02 -13.36
C PRO A 131 8.70 -5.66 -13.91
N GLY A 132 9.21 -4.46 -13.55
CA GLY A 132 10.48 -3.92 -14.06
C GLY A 132 10.41 -3.38 -15.48
N SER A 133 9.22 -3.24 -16.08
CA SER A 133 9.04 -2.52 -17.35
C SER A 133 9.22 -1.02 -17.12
N GLU A 134 9.97 -0.35 -18.02
CA GLU A 134 10.08 1.11 -18.04
C GLU A 134 8.84 1.79 -18.66
N LYS A 135 8.00 1.01 -19.34
CA LYS A 135 6.78 1.53 -19.96
C LYS A 135 5.69 1.66 -18.91
N PHE A 136 5.41 2.92 -18.53
CA PHE A 136 4.25 3.26 -17.73
C PHE A 136 2.96 3.07 -18.54
N LEU A 137 1.95 2.52 -17.91
CA LEU A 137 0.59 2.37 -18.43
C LEU A 137 -0.39 2.96 -17.42
N GLU A 138 -1.52 3.45 -17.91
CA GLU A 138 -2.62 3.81 -17.01
C GLU A 138 -3.08 2.55 -16.26
N PRO A 139 -3.17 2.58 -14.92
CA PRO A 139 -3.60 1.43 -14.14
C PRO A 139 -5.09 1.15 -14.33
N ASN A 140 -5.47 -0.11 -14.33
CA ASN A 140 -6.87 -0.50 -14.38
C ASN A 140 -7.49 -0.46 -12.97
N ASN A 141 -7.85 0.75 -12.51
CA ASN A 141 -8.49 0.94 -11.21
C ASN A 141 -9.84 0.22 -11.10
N GLN A 142 -10.55 0.02 -12.21
CA GLN A 142 -11.83 -0.70 -12.23
C GLN A 142 -11.62 -2.17 -11.86
N THR A 143 -10.62 -2.82 -12.45
CA THR A 143 -10.26 -4.20 -12.10
C THR A 143 -9.85 -4.31 -10.63
N ALA A 144 -9.02 -3.39 -10.14
CA ALA A 144 -8.60 -3.39 -8.75
C ALA A 144 -9.77 -3.21 -7.78
N ALA A 145 -10.70 -2.30 -8.08
CA ALA A 145 -11.89 -2.07 -7.26
C ALA A 145 -12.83 -3.29 -7.24
N LEU A 146 -13.01 -3.97 -8.37
CA LEU A 146 -13.82 -5.19 -8.45
C LEU A 146 -13.19 -6.35 -7.67
N VAL A 147 -11.87 -6.50 -7.73
CA VAL A 147 -11.13 -7.49 -6.91
C VAL A 147 -11.32 -7.19 -5.42
N ILE A 148 -11.17 -5.93 -5.00
CA ILE A 148 -11.39 -5.56 -3.60
C ILE A 148 -12.84 -5.75 -3.18
N LYS A 149 -13.81 -5.44 -4.03
CA LYS A 149 -15.23 -5.70 -3.74
C LYS A 149 -15.46 -7.18 -3.46
N GLU A 150 -14.94 -8.07 -4.29
CA GLU A 150 -15.03 -9.52 -4.08
C GLU A 150 -14.38 -9.97 -2.77
N ILE A 151 -13.23 -9.37 -2.40
CA ILE A 151 -12.56 -9.62 -1.12
C ILE A 151 -13.46 -9.16 0.04
N ILE A 152 -14.00 -7.95 -0.02
CA ILE A 152 -14.83 -7.37 1.05
C ILE A 152 -16.14 -8.13 1.24
N GLU A 153 -16.76 -8.62 0.18
CA GLU A 153 -17.99 -9.44 0.24
C GLU A 153 -17.77 -10.75 1.02
N ASN A 154 -16.53 -11.24 1.12
CA ASN A 154 -16.15 -12.45 1.85
C ASN A 154 -15.37 -12.17 3.14
N TYR A 155 -15.15 -10.90 3.51
CA TYR A 155 -14.15 -10.50 4.51
C TYR A 155 -14.50 -10.92 5.94
N GLU A 156 -15.79 -10.99 6.29
CA GLU A 156 -16.22 -11.36 7.65
C GLU A 156 -15.88 -12.80 8.02
N SER A 157 -15.51 -13.64 7.04
CA SER A 157 -15.08 -15.03 7.26
C SER A 157 -13.58 -15.19 7.47
N ILE A 158 -12.78 -14.08 7.42
CA ILE A 158 -11.33 -14.16 7.56
C ILE A 158 -10.92 -14.51 9.00
N GLU A 159 -10.09 -15.53 9.16
CA GLU A 159 -9.55 -15.98 10.45
C GLU A 159 -8.07 -15.61 10.61
N LEU A 160 -7.71 -14.36 10.34
CA LEU A 160 -6.37 -13.84 10.53
C LEU A 160 -6.33 -12.85 11.69
N ASP A 161 -5.18 -12.79 12.36
CA ASP A 161 -4.94 -11.79 13.41
C ASP A 161 -5.04 -10.37 12.83
N SER A 162 -5.69 -9.48 13.54
CA SER A 162 -5.93 -8.11 13.09
C SER A 162 -4.66 -7.24 13.01
N SER A 163 -3.52 -7.71 13.52
CA SER A 163 -2.21 -7.08 13.31
C SER A 163 -1.65 -7.30 11.91
N VAL A 164 -2.22 -8.25 11.15
CA VAL A 164 -1.86 -8.51 9.76
C VAL A 164 -2.40 -7.39 8.86
N VAL A 165 -1.65 -7.04 7.84
CA VAL A 165 -2.11 -6.23 6.71
C VAL A 165 -2.05 -7.08 5.46
N LEU A 166 -3.13 -7.11 4.69
CA LEU A 166 -3.15 -7.75 3.37
C LEU A 166 -2.68 -6.75 2.32
N ASN A 167 -1.47 -6.94 1.80
CA ASN A 167 -0.96 -6.16 0.69
C ASN A 167 -1.42 -6.79 -0.62
N VAL A 168 -2.35 -6.13 -1.31
CA VAL A 168 -2.99 -6.61 -2.54
C VAL A 168 -2.44 -5.84 -3.73
N ASN A 169 -1.83 -6.56 -4.69
CA ASN A 169 -1.41 -5.98 -5.96
C ASN A 169 -2.20 -6.61 -7.10
N VAL A 170 -2.83 -5.78 -7.91
CA VAL A 170 -3.71 -6.20 -9.01
C VAL A 170 -3.02 -5.94 -10.34
N PRO A 171 -2.90 -6.94 -11.23
CA PRO A 171 -2.27 -6.75 -12.53
C PRO A 171 -3.09 -5.82 -13.43
N ASN A 172 -2.45 -5.22 -14.43
CA ASN A 172 -3.10 -4.32 -15.39
C ASN A 172 -3.80 -5.10 -16.50
N VAL A 173 -4.86 -5.81 -16.12
CA VAL A 173 -5.70 -6.63 -17.01
C VAL A 173 -7.16 -6.29 -16.83
N GLU A 174 -8.00 -6.71 -17.78
CA GLU A 174 -9.45 -6.61 -17.62
C GLU A 174 -9.97 -7.57 -16.55
N TYR A 175 -10.94 -7.12 -15.78
CA TYR A 175 -11.55 -7.94 -14.73
C TYR A 175 -12.26 -9.15 -15.32
N SER A 176 -12.01 -10.30 -14.70
CA SER A 176 -12.77 -11.53 -14.90
C SER A 176 -12.96 -12.25 -13.57
N LYS A 177 -14.10 -12.90 -13.36
CA LYS A 177 -14.32 -13.77 -12.20
C LYS A 177 -13.32 -14.92 -12.12
N SER A 178 -12.72 -15.30 -13.24
CA SER A 178 -11.66 -16.32 -13.32
C SER A 178 -10.26 -15.75 -13.07
N LEU A 179 -10.12 -14.44 -12.84
CA LEU A 179 -8.85 -13.84 -12.50
C LEU A 179 -8.30 -14.48 -11.21
N ASN A 180 -7.17 -15.13 -11.37
CA ASN A 180 -6.58 -15.94 -10.30
C ASN A 180 -6.05 -15.04 -9.17
N LYS A 181 -6.23 -15.50 -7.93
CA LYS A 181 -5.75 -14.82 -6.72
C LYS A 181 -4.80 -15.76 -5.99
N ARG A 182 -3.59 -15.28 -5.72
CA ARG A 182 -2.55 -16.08 -5.08
C ARG A 182 -2.10 -15.44 -3.77
N VAL A 183 -1.98 -16.26 -2.74
CA VAL A 183 -1.29 -15.86 -1.52
C VAL A 183 0.22 -15.94 -1.79
N THR A 184 0.91 -14.84 -1.55
CA THR A 184 2.32 -14.68 -1.90
C THR A 184 3.14 -14.20 -0.70
N ARG A 185 4.44 -14.45 -0.76
CA ARG A 185 5.42 -13.78 0.10
C ARG A 185 5.94 -12.52 -0.60
N ILE A 186 6.50 -11.61 0.18
CA ILE A 186 7.20 -10.45 -0.37
C ILE A 186 8.47 -10.91 -1.06
N GLY A 187 8.60 -10.53 -2.33
CA GLY A 187 9.78 -10.80 -3.13
C GLY A 187 10.94 -9.87 -2.81
N SER A 188 12.04 -10.04 -3.55
CA SER A 188 13.19 -9.13 -3.47
C SER A 188 13.57 -8.63 -4.86
N TRP A 189 13.71 -7.31 -4.96
CA TRP A 189 14.26 -6.66 -6.15
C TRP A 189 15.79 -6.66 -6.17
N GLY A 190 16.44 -6.99 -5.05
CA GLY A 190 17.87 -6.87 -4.90
C GLY A 190 18.33 -5.41 -4.68
N LYS A 191 19.59 -5.14 -5.01
CA LYS A 191 20.17 -3.80 -4.82
C LYS A 191 19.57 -2.80 -5.81
N ARG A 192 19.39 -1.56 -5.35
CA ARG A 192 19.06 -0.45 -6.24
C ARG A 192 20.23 -0.08 -7.14
N ASN A 193 19.91 0.32 -8.36
CA ASN A 193 20.90 0.90 -9.27
C ASN A 193 21.39 2.27 -8.73
N PRO A 194 22.61 2.70 -9.09
CA PRO A 194 23.05 4.06 -8.83
C PRO A 194 22.08 5.07 -9.45
N PRO A 195 21.91 6.25 -8.83
CA PRO A 195 21.07 7.28 -9.39
C PRO A 195 21.58 7.73 -10.77
N HIS A 196 20.67 7.97 -11.69
CA HIS A 196 21.01 8.63 -12.95
C HIS A 196 21.34 10.10 -12.68
N LYS A 197 22.48 10.55 -13.21
CA LYS A 197 22.99 11.92 -13.03
C LYS A 197 22.97 12.66 -14.36
N GLU A 198 22.44 13.88 -14.32
CA GLU A 198 22.56 14.85 -15.41
C GLU A 198 23.20 16.14 -14.90
N THR A 199 24.09 16.75 -15.70
CA THR A 199 24.68 18.04 -15.39
C THR A 199 24.13 19.09 -16.36
N LYS A 200 23.49 20.13 -15.85
CA LYS A 200 23.01 21.25 -16.67
C LYS A 200 24.14 22.21 -17.00
N GLY A 201 23.96 23.02 -18.07
CA GLY A 201 24.96 23.94 -18.58
C GLY A 201 25.41 25.05 -17.58
N ASN A 202 24.64 25.26 -16.50
CA ASN A 202 24.99 26.17 -15.38
C ASN A 202 25.77 25.48 -14.24
N GLY A 203 26.21 24.22 -14.42
CA GLY A 203 26.91 23.44 -13.41
C GLY A 203 26.02 22.80 -12.36
N THR A 204 24.69 22.94 -12.42
CA THR A 204 23.75 22.27 -11.51
C THR A 204 23.68 20.78 -11.87
N GLU A 205 23.86 19.92 -10.89
CA GLU A 205 23.69 18.47 -11.01
C GLU A 205 22.30 18.06 -10.58
N GLN A 206 21.64 17.20 -11.38
CA GLN A 206 20.36 16.61 -11.08
C GLN A 206 20.51 15.10 -10.99
N PHE A 207 19.81 14.49 -10.04
CA PHE A 207 19.88 13.05 -9.80
C PHE A 207 18.45 12.49 -9.76
N TRP A 208 18.27 11.36 -10.43
CA TRP A 208 17.03 10.55 -10.35
C TRP A 208 17.35 9.23 -9.68
N THR A 209 16.57 8.87 -8.66
CA THR A 209 16.60 7.52 -8.12
C THR A 209 16.06 6.58 -9.18
N THR A 210 16.95 5.72 -9.71
CA THR A 210 16.57 4.77 -10.75
C THR A 210 15.81 3.57 -10.17
N HIS A 211 15.00 2.95 -11.02
CA HIS A 211 14.40 1.66 -10.71
C HIS A 211 15.48 0.58 -10.53
N ARG A 212 15.10 -0.52 -9.94
CA ARG A 212 15.96 -1.69 -9.79
C ARG A 212 15.98 -2.48 -11.09
N ASP A 213 17.11 -3.14 -11.39
CA ASP A 213 17.15 -4.09 -12.47
C ASP A 213 16.19 -5.25 -12.20
N LYS A 214 15.69 -5.86 -13.27
CA LYS A 214 14.89 -7.08 -13.19
C LYS A 214 15.71 -8.14 -12.48
N PHE A 215 15.28 -8.51 -11.26
CA PHE A 215 15.86 -9.66 -10.62
C PHE A 215 15.01 -10.87 -11.01
N PRO A 216 15.54 -11.84 -11.76
CA PRO A 216 14.85 -13.08 -12.02
C PRO A 216 14.83 -13.88 -10.70
N SER A 217 13.82 -13.68 -9.89
CA SER A 217 13.54 -14.61 -8.80
C SER A 217 13.02 -15.90 -9.44
N ASN A 218 13.70 -17.02 -9.19
CA ASN A 218 13.21 -18.35 -9.54
C ASN A 218 12.05 -18.77 -8.61
N ASP A 219 11.76 -17.98 -7.58
CA ASP A 219 10.66 -18.23 -6.65
C ASP A 219 9.35 -17.73 -7.22
N LYS A 220 8.52 -18.67 -7.66
CA LYS A 220 7.19 -18.37 -8.23
C LYS A 220 6.14 -17.98 -7.20
N ASN A 221 6.47 -18.01 -5.91
CA ASN A 221 5.51 -17.68 -4.83
C ASN A 221 5.68 -16.28 -4.27
N THR A 222 6.30 -15.37 -5.02
CA THR A 222 6.45 -13.96 -4.63
C THR A 222 5.41 -13.07 -5.29
N ASP A 223 5.16 -11.90 -4.68
CA ASP A 223 4.33 -10.82 -5.23
C ASP A 223 4.78 -10.41 -6.63
N ILE A 224 6.09 -10.30 -6.85
CA ILE A 224 6.69 -9.94 -8.14
C ILE A 224 6.39 -11.01 -9.20
N SER A 225 6.61 -12.29 -8.89
CA SER A 225 6.35 -13.37 -9.85
C SER A 225 4.86 -13.54 -10.14
N CYS A 226 4.03 -13.31 -9.13
CA CYS A 226 2.58 -13.38 -9.26
C CYS A 226 2.04 -12.36 -10.29
N LEU A 227 2.49 -11.10 -10.19
CA LEU A 227 2.12 -10.06 -11.18
C LEU A 227 2.71 -10.32 -12.57
N THR A 228 3.86 -11.00 -12.65
CA THR A 228 4.44 -11.44 -13.95
C THR A 228 3.54 -12.46 -14.64
N ASP A 229 2.86 -13.31 -13.86
CA ASP A 229 1.90 -14.29 -14.36
C ASP A 229 0.49 -13.68 -14.59
N GLU A 230 0.34 -12.35 -14.44
CA GLU A 230 -0.93 -11.60 -14.53
C GLU A 230 -1.98 -12.05 -13.49
N ASP A 231 -1.54 -12.61 -12.37
CA ASP A 231 -2.40 -12.98 -11.24
C ASP A 231 -2.45 -11.87 -10.19
N VAL A 232 -3.53 -11.84 -9.40
CA VAL A 232 -3.66 -10.98 -8.21
C VAL A 232 -2.80 -11.54 -7.09
N SER A 233 -1.88 -10.72 -6.59
CA SER A 233 -1.05 -11.05 -5.43
C SER A 233 -1.69 -10.57 -4.14
N ILE A 234 -1.81 -11.45 -3.14
CA ILE A 234 -2.26 -11.12 -1.78
C ILE A 234 -1.16 -11.57 -0.82
N SER A 235 -0.42 -10.62 -0.28
CA SER A 235 0.68 -10.88 0.64
C SER A 235 0.28 -10.47 2.06
N PRO A 236 0.10 -11.42 3.00
CA PRO A 236 -0.08 -11.07 4.41
C PRO A 236 1.25 -10.58 5.00
N ILE A 237 1.27 -9.36 5.51
CA ILE A 237 2.45 -8.72 6.10
C ILE A 237 2.18 -8.30 7.55
N ILE A 238 3.23 -8.31 8.35
CA ILE A 238 3.25 -7.80 9.73
C ILE A 238 4.45 -6.88 9.91
N PRO A 239 4.37 -5.80 10.71
CA PRO A 239 5.47 -4.89 10.96
C PRO A 239 6.44 -5.46 12.02
N ASN A 240 7.02 -6.63 11.76
CA ASN A 240 8.02 -7.23 12.63
C ASN A 240 9.40 -7.20 11.95
N PHE A 241 10.28 -6.33 12.43
CA PHE A 241 11.65 -6.18 11.93
C PHE A 241 12.68 -7.00 12.71
N SER A 242 12.27 -7.67 13.80
CA SER A 242 13.13 -8.51 14.60
C SER A 242 13.29 -9.90 13.98
N ASN A 243 14.49 -10.45 14.06
CA ASN A 243 14.79 -11.81 13.61
C ASN A 243 15.55 -12.54 14.71
N GLU A 244 14.97 -13.62 15.23
CA GLU A 244 15.50 -14.39 16.36
C GLU A 244 16.92 -14.96 16.11
N VAL A 245 17.21 -15.34 14.86
CA VAL A 245 18.54 -15.82 14.49
C VAL A 245 19.58 -14.72 14.71
N TYR A 246 19.33 -13.52 14.19
CA TYR A 246 20.26 -12.40 14.33
C TYR A 246 20.31 -11.82 15.73
N ILE A 247 19.22 -11.90 16.50
CA ILE A 247 19.25 -11.56 17.93
C ILE A 247 20.26 -12.47 18.63
N LYS A 248 20.19 -13.79 18.42
CA LYS A 248 21.07 -14.76 19.01
C LYS A 248 22.53 -14.54 18.58
N GLU A 249 22.79 -14.36 17.29
CA GLU A 249 24.13 -14.10 16.75
C GLU A 249 24.73 -12.81 17.31
N THR A 250 23.92 -11.74 17.42
CA THR A 250 24.36 -10.46 17.99
C THR A 250 24.66 -10.58 19.48
N THR A 251 23.84 -11.33 20.23
CA THR A 251 24.12 -11.61 21.65
C THR A 251 25.46 -12.32 21.82
N GLN A 252 25.69 -13.39 21.04
CA GLN A 252 26.98 -14.12 21.09
C GLN A 252 28.17 -13.23 20.71
N TRP A 253 28.00 -12.30 19.80
CA TRP A 253 29.06 -11.35 19.44
C TRP A 253 29.36 -10.37 20.57
N ILE A 254 28.35 -9.83 21.27
CA ILE A 254 28.55 -8.93 22.41
C ILE A 254 29.25 -9.65 23.59
N GLU A 255 28.86 -10.90 23.85
CA GLU A 255 29.47 -11.73 24.91
C GLU A 255 30.98 -12.01 24.71
N GLN A 256 31.52 -11.74 23.52
CA GLN A 256 32.95 -11.87 23.21
C GLN A 256 33.74 -10.60 23.53
N TRP A 257 33.10 -9.53 24.02
CA TRP A 257 33.81 -8.27 24.34
C TRP A 257 34.41 -8.22 25.75
N ASP A 258 34.06 -9.18 26.62
CA ASP A 258 34.65 -9.40 27.94
C ASP A 258 35.89 -10.29 27.83
#